data_bd73ac6944bd5f09f769a9efbe3eec47
#
_entry.id   bd73ac6944bd5f09f769a9efbe3eec47
#
_cell.length_a   1.000
_cell.length_b   1.000
_cell.length_c   1.000
_cell.angle_alpha   90.00
_cell.angle_beta   90.00
_cell.angle_gamma   90.00
#
_symmetry.space_group_name_H-M   'P 1'
#
loop_
_entity.id
_entity.type
_entity.pdbx_description
1 polymer ?
#
loop_
_entity_poly.entity_id
_entity_poly.type
_entity_poly.pdbx_seq_one_letter_code
_entity_poly.pdbx_strand_id
1 'polypeptide(L)'
;MATREEVIDQVKQILIQQLGVDEAQVTPEAAFQEDLDADSLDLVELIMELEDQFGVKIPDEEAQKIKTVGQAADYIMAHQA
;
A
#
# COMPACT_ATOMS: atom_id res chain seq x y z
N MET A 1 -2.05 12.98 13.31
CA MET A 1 -2.41 12.22 12.12
C MET A 1 -1.30 12.32 11.08
N ALA A 2 -1.04 11.24 10.37
CA ALA A 2 -0.04 11.26 9.32
C ALA A 2 -0.54 12.02 8.09
N THR A 3 0.37 12.71 7.40
CA THR A 3 0.04 13.32 6.12
C THR A 3 0.03 12.24 5.03
N ARG A 4 -0.55 12.57 3.87
CA ARG A 4 -0.53 11.64 2.74
C ARG A 4 0.89 11.25 2.35
N GLU A 5 1.81 12.20 2.38
CA GLU A 5 3.21 11.93 2.05
C GLU A 5 3.84 10.95 3.03
N GLU A 6 3.55 11.09 4.31
CA GLU A 6 4.05 10.17 5.32
C GLU A 6 3.47 8.77 5.14
N VAL A 7 2.18 8.69 4.81
CA VAL A 7 1.54 7.41 4.55
C VAL A 7 2.15 6.75 3.31
N ILE A 8 2.35 7.51 2.25
CA ILE A 8 2.99 7.00 1.04
C ILE A 8 4.40 6.49 1.34
N ASP A 9 5.16 7.23 2.15
CA ASP A 9 6.50 6.79 2.54
C ASP A 9 6.47 5.46 3.28
N GLN A 10 5.53 5.27 4.20
CA GLN A 10 5.43 4.02 4.93
C GLN A 10 5.02 2.87 4.01
N VAL A 11 4.07 3.10 3.11
CA VAL A 11 3.68 2.10 2.12
C VAL A 11 4.90 1.74 1.26
N LYS A 12 5.66 2.74 0.85
CA LYS A 12 6.87 2.54 0.06
C LYS A 12 7.86 1.63 0.80
N GLN A 13 8.12 1.89 2.08
CA GLN A 13 9.05 1.08 2.85
C GLN A 13 8.59 -0.36 2.97
N ILE A 14 7.29 -0.58 3.16
CA ILE A 14 6.74 -1.92 3.22
C ILE A 14 6.96 -2.64 1.89
N LEU A 15 6.69 -1.97 0.79
CA LEU A 15 6.85 -2.56 -0.55
C LEU A 15 8.31 -2.90 -0.84
N ILE A 16 9.23 -2.04 -0.46
CA ILE A 16 10.64 -2.29 -0.64
C ILE A 16 11.06 -3.54 0.13
N GLN A 17 10.58 -3.69 1.36
CA GLN A 17 10.92 -4.86 2.17
C GLN A 17 10.28 -6.13 1.65
N GLN A 18 9.04 -6.08 1.20
CA GLN A 18 8.33 -7.28 0.78
C GLN A 18 8.67 -7.70 -0.65
N LEU A 19 8.81 -6.75 -1.55
CA LEU A 19 8.99 -7.05 -2.97
C LEU A 19 10.43 -6.88 -3.45
N GLY A 20 11.27 -6.20 -2.67
CA GLY A 20 12.65 -5.94 -3.08
C GLY A 20 12.75 -4.95 -4.24
N VAL A 21 11.75 -4.10 -4.43
CA VAL A 21 11.77 -3.11 -5.50
C VAL A 21 12.61 -1.90 -5.10
N ASP A 22 13.07 -1.16 -6.09
CA ASP A 22 13.80 0.08 -5.85
C ASP A 22 12.87 1.19 -5.42
N GLU A 23 13.36 2.06 -4.56
CA GLU A 23 12.58 3.20 -4.10
C GLU A 23 12.05 4.04 -5.26
N ALA A 24 12.86 4.20 -6.30
CA ALA A 24 12.47 5.00 -7.46
C ALA A 24 11.29 4.41 -8.23
N GLN A 25 11.04 3.12 -8.10
CA GLN A 25 9.91 2.46 -8.76
C GLN A 25 8.59 2.69 -8.03
N VAL A 26 8.64 3.05 -6.76
CA VAL A 26 7.43 3.18 -5.94
C VAL A 26 6.97 4.63 -5.96
N THR A 27 6.15 4.95 -6.95
CA THR A 27 5.52 6.27 -7.07
C THR A 27 4.05 6.14 -6.73
N PRO A 28 3.35 7.25 -6.46
CA PRO A 28 1.91 7.17 -6.15
C PRO A 28 1.09 6.52 -7.28
N GLU A 29 1.54 6.65 -8.52
CA GLU A 29 0.85 6.08 -9.68
C GLU A 29 1.23 4.63 -9.95
N ALA A 30 2.24 4.10 -9.26
CA ALA A 30 2.71 2.74 -9.51
C ALA A 30 1.62 1.72 -9.16
N ALA A 31 1.32 0.85 -10.11
CA ALA A 31 0.39 -0.24 -9.89
C ALA A 31 1.13 -1.43 -9.30
N PHE A 32 0.57 -2.03 -8.26
CA PHE A 32 1.26 -3.11 -7.55
C PHE A 32 1.59 -4.28 -8.46
N GLN A 33 0.65 -4.71 -9.28
CA GLN A 33 0.84 -5.87 -10.14
C GLN A 33 1.58 -5.53 -11.43
N GLU A 34 1.25 -4.42 -12.05
CA GLU A 34 1.80 -4.05 -13.35
C GLU A 34 3.20 -3.45 -13.27
N ASP A 35 3.42 -2.59 -12.29
CA ASP A 35 4.67 -1.85 -12.19
C ASP A 35 5.65 -2.47 -11.20
N LEU A 36 5.13 -3.13 -10.15
CA LEU A 36 5.96 -3.68 -9.09
C LEU A 36 5.99 -5.19 -9.08
N ASP A 37 5.33 -5.83 -10.04
CA ASP A 37 5.31 -7.29 -10.19
C ASP A 37 4.80 -8.05 -8.96
N ALA A 38 3.92 -7.43 -8.19
CA ALA A 38 3.34 -8.09 -7.03
C ALA A 38 2.29 -9.10 -7.50
N ASP A 39 2.34 -10.32 -6.98
CA ASP A 39 1.29 -11.28 -7.26
C ASP A 39 0.18 -11.18 -6.21
N SER A 40 -0.84 -12.03 -6.32
CA SER A 40 -1.99 -11.98 -5.43
C SER A 40 -1.62 -12.19 -3.97
N LEU A 41 -0.65 -13.09 -3.72
CA LEU A 41 -0.20 -13.36 -2.37
C LEU A 41 0.54 -12.17 -1.78
N ASP A 42 1.38 -11.52 -2.59
CA ASP A 42 2.07 -10.31 -2.16
C ASP A 42 1.09 -9.22 -1.77
N LEU A 43 0.00 -9.08 -2.53
CA LEU A 43 -1.02 -8.08 -2.22
C LEU A 43 -1.73 -8.38 -0.90
N VAL A 44 -2.03 -9.65 -0.64
CA VAL A 44 -2.65 -10.04 0.63
C VAL A 44 -1.73 -9.69 1.79
N GLU A 45 -0.45 -10.00 1.66
CA GLU A 45 0.52 -9.69 2.71
C GLU A 45 0.67 -8.18 2.90
N LEU A 46 0.69 -7.42 1.80
CA LEU A 46 0.76 -5.97 1.88
C LEU A 46 -0.44 -5.40 2.63
N ILE A 47 -1.63 -5.84 2.29
CA ILE A 47 -2.85 -5.36 2.92
C ILE A 47 -2.84 -5.66 4.42
N MET A 48 -2.41 -6.87 4.81
CA MET A 48 -2.31 -7.24 6.21
C MET A 48 -1.32 -6.35 6.96
N GLU A 49 -0.19 -6.05 6.33
CA GLU A 49 0.81 -5.19 6.94
C GLU A 49 0.29 -3.77 7.11
N LEU A 50 -0.43 -3.26 6.12
CA LEU A 50 -1.03 -1.93 6.21
C LEU A 50 -2.05 -1.86 7.36
N GLU A 51 -2.87 -2.90 7.50
CA GLU A 51 -3.82 -2.97 8.60
C GLU A 51 -3.13 -2.93 9.95
N ASP A 52 -2.04 -3.67 10.06
CA ASP A 52 -1.29 -3.77 11.30
C ASP A 52 -0.59 -2.45 11.65
N GLN A 53 0.10 -1.86 10.68
CA GLN A 53 0.89 -0.66 10.94
C GLN A 53 0.06 0.59 11.14
N PHE A 54 -1.06 0.70 10.44
CA PHE A 54 -1.89 1.91 10.52
C PHE A 54 -3.12 1.73 11.41
N GLY A 55 -3.36 0.53 11.90
CA GLY A 55 -4.52 0.29 12.76
C GLY A 55 -5.85 0.47 12.04
N VAL A 56 -5.89 0.19 10.74
CA VAL A 56 -7.12 0.30 9.94
C VAL A 56 -7.57 -1.08 9.52
N LYS A 57 -8.84 -1.21 9.18
CA LYS A 57 -9.36 -2.44 8.61
C LYS A 57 -9.63 -2.24 7.13
N ILE A 58 -9.16 -3.18 6.33
CA ILE A 58 -9.34 -3.14 4.88
C ILE A 58 -10.09 -4.41 4.49
N PRO A 59 -11.43 -4.35 4.35
CA PRO A 59 -12.21 -5.51 3.92
C PRO A 59 -11.76 -5.98 2.53
N ASP A 60 -11.97 -7.24 2.24
CA ASP A 60 -11.56 -7.82 0.96
C ASP A 60 -12.11 -7.04 -0.24
N GLU A 61 -13.35 -6.57 -0.13
CA GLU A 61 -13.97 -5.78 -1.21
C GLU A 61 -13.21 -4.50 -1.49
N GLU A 62 -12.77 -3.83 -0.44
CA GLU A 62 -12.00 -2.59 -0.58
C GLU A 62 -10.57 -2.88 -1.02
N ALA A 63 -9.98 -3.96 -0.52
CA ALA A 63 -8.64 -4.35 -0.92
C ALA A 63 -8.55 -4.59 -2.42
N GLN A 64 -9.60 -5.16 -3.02
CA GLN A 64 -9.63 -5.41 -4.46
C GLN A 64 -9.63 -4.13 -5.29
N LYS A 65 -10.06 -3.02 -4.71
CA LYS A 65 -10.08 -1.73 -5.38
C LYS A 65 -8.75 -0.99 -5.27
N ILE A 66 -7.90 -1.41 -4.34
CA ILE A 66 -6.61 -0.78 -4.11
C ILE A 66 -5.60 -1.41 -5.06
N LYS A 67 -5.27 -0.69 -6.13
CA LYS A 67 -4.40 -1.20 -7.18
C LYS A 67 -3.10 -0.43 -7.32
N THR A 68 -3.03 0.77 -6.77
CA THR A 68 -1.84 1.60 -6.84
C THR A 68 -1.42 2.05 -5.45
N VAL A 69 -0.19 2.52 -5.34
CA VAL A 69 0.36 3.06 -4.09
C VAL A 69 -0.49 4.23 -3.60
N GLY A 70 -0.87 5.12 -4.50
CA GLY A 70 -1.70 6.27 -4.15
C GLY A 70 -3.08 5.89 -3.64
N GLN A 71 -3.68 4.86 -4.24
CA GLN A 71 -4.99 4.39 -3.79
C GLN A 71 -4.90 3.80 -2.39
N ALA A 72 -3.83 3.07 -2.09
CA ALA A 72 -3.61 2.54 -0.74
C ALA A 72 -3.48 3.67 0.26
N ALA A 73 -2.70 4.69 -0.07
CA ALA A 73 -2.53 5.83 0.82
C ALA A 73 -3.84 6.58 1.03
N ASP A 74 -4.61 6.78 -0.03
CA ASP A 74 -5.89 7.48 0.07
C ASP A 74 -6.88 6.72 0.95
N TYR A 75 -6.91 5.40 0.82
CA TYR A 75 -7.77 4.58 1.66
C TYR A 75 -7.39 4.74 3.14
N ILE A 76 -6.11 4.65 3.43
CA ILE A 76 -5.62 4.78 4.80
C ILE A 76 -5.97 6.16 5.37
N MET A 77 -5.75 7.20 4.57
CA MET A 77 -6.07 8.57 5.01
C MET A 77 -7.55 8.75 5.31
N ALA A 78 -8.41 8.14 4.52
CA ALA A 78 -9.84 8.24 4.70
C ALA A 78 -10.35 7.48 5.93
N HIS A 79 -9.61 6.47 6.37
CA HIS A 79 -10.05 5.59 7.48
C HIS A 79 -9.19 5.72 8.73
N GLN A 80 -8.25 6.63 8.74
CA GLN A 80 -7.44 6.93 9.90
C GLN A 80 -8.27 7.63 10.98
N ALA A 81 -8.17 7.15 12.20
CA ALA A 81 -8.89 7.77 13.30
C ALA A 81 -8.20 9.05 13.76
#